data_5f3a423b388a3bae7c36a37971badb88
#
_entry.id   5f3a423b388a3bae7c36a37971badb88
#
_cell.length_a   1.000
_cell.length_b   1.000
_cell.length_c   1.000
_cell.angle_alpha   90.00
_cell.angle_beta   90.00
_cell.angle_gamma   90.00
#
_symmetry.space_group_name_H-M   'P 1'
#
loop_
_entity.id
_entity.type
_entity.pdbx_description
1 polymer ?
#
loop_
_entity_poly.entity_id
_entity_poly.type
_entity_poly.pdbx_seq_one_letter_code
_entity_poly.pdbx_strand_id
1 'polypeptide(L)'
;MYVGEKTARGHTYLYLVESEREGGRVRQRIIRALGRKDVLLASGELDRLAASLERHCDRAVMLSDMEAGRIACTRIGGPLLFGRLWERLGIAEILGDLLQDRGFEFAVERAVFASVLHRLFVSGSDRSCEKWMADYQIAGINGLQLHHFYQAMAWLGEEIAPAAAGALGAALHQGPD
;
A
#
# COMPACT_ATOMS: atom_id res chain seq x y z
N MET A 1 -2.60 -5.73 26.45
CA MET A 1 -2.90 -7.16 26.68
C MET A 1 -2.83 -7.90 25.35
N TYR A 2 -2.24 -9.10 25.28
CA TYR A 2 -2.09 -9.91 24.06
C TYR A 2 -1.88 -11.39 24.42
N VAL A 3 -2.01 -12.27 23.44
CA VAL A 3 -1.71 -13.70 23.62
C VAL A 3 -0.22 -13.93 23.30
N GLY A 4 0.54 -14.36 24.28
CA GLY A 4 1.96 -14.71 24.14
C GLY A 4 2.16 -16.22 24.08
N GLU A 5 3.26 -16.63 23.45
CA GLU A 5 3.67 -18.05 23.37
C GLU A 5 4.92 -18.31 24.21
N LYS A 6 4.97 -19.47 24.85
CA LYS A 6 6.16 -19.93 25.57
C LYS A 6 6.35 -21.44 25.37
N THR A 7 7.53 -21.82 24.92
CA THR A 7 7.86 -23.24 24.73
C THR A 7 8.50 -23.79 26.00
N ALA A 8 7.98 -24.92 26.50
CA ALA A 8 8.51 -25.64 27.62
C ALA A 8 8.36 -27.16 27.40
N ARG A 9 9.41 -27.92 27.66
CA ARG A 9 9.42 -29.40 27.54
C ARG A 9 8.93 -29.90 26.16
N GLY A 10 9.29 -29.22 25.08
CA GLY A 10 8.90 -29.60 23.72
C GLY A 10 7.47 -29.24 23.30
N HIS A 11 6.72 -28.57 24.17
CA HIS A 11 5.35 -28.12 23.87
C HIS A 11 5.27 -26.60 23.92
N THR A 12 4.42 -26.00 23.08
CA THR A 12 4.11 -24.56 23.10
C THR A 12 2.85 -24.31 23.89
N TYR A 13 2.91 -23.38 24.82
CA TYR A 13 1.79 -22.95 25.66
C TYR A 13 1.40 -21.53 25.36
N LEU A 14 0.10 -21.26 25.37
CA LEU A 14 -0.47 -19.92 25.18
C LEU A 14 -0.77 -19.28 26.53
N TYR A 15 -0.47 -17.99 26.63
CA TYR A 15 -0.69 -17.18 27.82
C TYR A 15 -1.34 -15.86 27.46
N LEU A 16 -2.24 -15.37 28.29
CA LEU A 16 -2.71 -14.01 28.25
C LEU A 16 -1.70 -13.14 29.02
N VAL A 17 -1.10 -12.18 28.32
CA VAL A 17 0.01 -11.36 28.80
C VAL A 17 -0.35 -9.89 28.75
N GLU A 18 0.02 -9.14 29.75
CA GLU A 18 -0.06 -7.69 29.80
C GLU A 18 1.34 -7.09 29.86
N SER A 19 1.55 -6.02 29.09
CA SER A 19 2.79 -5.25 29.15
C SER A 19 2.57 -4.02 30.02
N GLU A 20 3.31 -3.89 31.10
CA GLU A 20 3.35 -2.72 31.98
C GLU A 20 4.67 -1.97 31.81
N ARG A 21 4.65 -0.65 31.82
CA ARG A 21 5.84 0.19 31.88
C ARG A 21 6.08 0.64 33.31
N GLU A 22 7.15 0.16 33.90
CA GLU A 22 7.59 0.54 35.23
C GLU A 22 9.04 1.06 35.17
N GLY A 23 9.27 2.30 35.55
CA GLY A 23 10.63 2.89 35.58
C GLY A 23 11.34 2.94 34.24
N GLY A 24 10.62 3.11 33.10
CA GLY A 24 11.22 3.14 31.74
C GLY A 24 11.52 1.76 31.16
N ARG A 25 11.26 0.67 31.89
CA ARG A 25 11.40 -0.71 31.41
C ARG A 25 10.04 -1.33 31.16
N VAL A 26 9.93 -2.11 30.08
CA VAL A 26 8.71 -2.89 29.79
C VAL A 26 8.81 -4.23 30.53
N ARG A 27 7.88 -4.48 31.43
CA ARG A 27 7.70 -5.78 32.09
C ARG A 27 6.47 -6.48 31.52
N GLN A 28 6.59 -7.79 31.31
CA GLN A 28 5.48 -8.63 30.88
C GLN A 28 4.94 -9.40 32.08
N ARG A 29 3.65 -9.22 32.35
CA ARG A 29 2.95 -9.95 33.41
C ARG A 29 2.02 -10.98 32.77
N ILE A 30 2.16 -12.24 33.16
CA ILE A 30 1.23 -13.30 32.75
C ILE A 30 -0.04 -13.15 33.59
N ILE A 31 -1.16 -12.88 32.94
CA ILE A 31 -2.45 -12.77 33.57
C ILE A 31 -3.05 -14.17 33.76
N ARG A 32 -2.98 -15.01 32.71
CA ARG A 32 -3.55 -16.36 32.74
C ARG A 32 -2.85 -17.28 31.75
N ALA A 33 -2.67 -18.55 32.12
CA ALA A 33 -2.32 -19.61 31.18
C ALA A 33 -3.58 -20.08 30.46
N LEU A 34 -3.56 -20.12 29.14
CA LEU A 34 -4.69 -20.61 28.32
C LEU A 34 -4.60 -22.13 28.12
N GLY A 35 -3.38 -22.66 27.97
CA GLY A 35 -3.14 -24.09 27.79
C GLY A 35 -2.13 -24.40 26.69
N ARG A 36 -2.02 -25.68 26.34
CA ARG A 36 -1.17 -26.13 25.23
C ARG A 36 -1.79 -25.72 23.90
N LYS A 37 -0.96 -25.11 23.01
CA LYS A 37 -1.39 -24.60 21.70
C LYS A 37 -1.98 -25.71 20.82
N ASP A 38 -1.32 -26.86 20.76
CA ASP A 38 -1.76 -28.00 19.94
C ASP A 38 -3.13 -28.56 20.40
N VAL A 39 -3.35 -28.66 21.72
CA VAL A 39 -4.60 -29.12 22.29
C VAL A 39 -5.74 -28.11 22.05
N LEU A 40 -5.47 -26.82 22.27
CA LEU A 40 -6.46 -25.75 22.09
C LEU A 40 -6.88 -25.60 20.62
N LEU A 41 -5.94 -25.79 19.68
CA LEU A 41 -6.24 -25.79 18.24
C LEU A 41 -7.08 -27.02 17.87
N ALA A 42 -6.65 -28.22 18.31
CA ALA A 42 -7.36 -29.47 17.98
C ALA A 42 -8.78 -29.52 18.57
N SER A 43 -9.01 -28.91 19.74
CA SER A 43 -10.34 -28.87 20.38
C SER A 43 -11.26 -27.76 19.84
N GLY A 44 -10.74 -26.83 19.02
CA GLY A 44 -11.46 -25.63 18.57
C GLY A 44 -11.83 -24.65 19.69
N GLU A 45 -11.18 -24.77 20.87
CA GLU A 45 -11.44 -23.85 22.00
C GLU A 45 -10.99 -22.43 21.71
N LEU A 46 -9.90 -22.25 20.97
CA LEU A 46 -9.42 -20.92 20.56
C LEU A 46 -10.43 -20.22 19.66
N ASP A 47 -10.99 -20.94 18.70
CA ASP A 47 -11.97 -20.38 17.77
C ASP A 47 -13.27 -19.98 18.51
N ARG A 48 -13.73 -20.83 19.45
CA ARG A 48 -14.89 -20.50 20.29
C ARG A 48 -14.64 -19.32 21.20
N LEU A 49 -13.43 -19.20 21.77
CA LEU A 49 -13.05 -18.05 22.59
C LEU A 49 -13.01 -16.78 21.76
N ALA A 50 -12.39 -16.85 20.58
CA ALA A 50 -12.28 -15.74 19.66
C ALA A 50 -13.67 -15.25 19.19
N ALA A 51 -14.55 -16.15 18.75
CA ALA A 51 -15.94 -15.84 18.40
C ALA A 51 -16.76 -15.29 19.58
N SER A 52 -16.44 -15.70 20.81
CA SER A 52 -17.07 -15.12 22.00
C SER A 52 -16.60 -13.70 22.27
N LEU A 53 -15.30 -13.42 22.10
CA LEU A 53 -14.73 -12.09 22.28
C LEU A 53 -15.22 -11.10 21.21
N GLU A 54 -15.41 -11.55 19.97
CA GLU A 54 -15.93 -10.73 18.88
C GLU A 54 -17.26 -10.07 19.21
N ARG A 55 -18.16 -10.78 19.89
CA ARG A 55 -19.47 -10.24 20.34
C ARG A 55 -19.38 -9.06 21.30
N HIS A 56 -18.21 -8.85 21.89
CA HIS A 56 -17.93 -7.76 22.83
C HIS A 56 -16.97 -6.71 22.29
N CYS A 57 -16.60 -6.81 20.99
CA CYS A 57 -15.67 -5.90 20.32
C CYS A 57 -16.40 -5.06 19.28
N ASP A 58 -16.29 -3.72 19.38
CA ASP A 58 -16.92 -2.81 18.42
C ASP A 58 -16.28 -2.83 17.02
N ARG A 59 -15.06 -3.36 16.87
CA ARG A 59 -14.26 -3.28 15.64
C ARG A 59 -13.59 -4.58 15.21
N ALA A 60 -13.85 -5.71 15.86
CA ALA A 60 -13.28 -6.98 15.45
C ALA A 60 -14.25 -7.70 14.50
N VAL A 61 -13.83 -7.94 13.28
CA VAL A 61 -14.53 -8.82 12.32
C VAL A 61 -13.68 -10.07 12.18
N MET A 62 -14.17 -11.19 12.66
CA MET A 62 -13.56 -12.50 12.45
C MET A 62 -14.09 -13.10 11.15
N LEU A 63 -13.20 -13.27 10.19
CA LEU A 63 -13.50 -13.99 8.95
C LEU A 63 -13.34 -15.50 9.22
N SER A 64 -14.36 -16.12 9.83
CA SER A 64 -14.46 -17.57 9.92
C SER A 64 -14.97 -18.08 8.56
N ASP A 65 -14.31 -19.06 7.97
CA ASP A 65 -14.64 -19.75 6.72
C ASP A 65 -14.07 -19.22 5.40
N MET A 66 -13.13 -18.31 5.42
CA MET A 66 -12.28 -18.19 4.26
C MET A 66 -11.06 -19.11 4.45
N GLU A 67 -10.91 -20.12 3.57
CA GLU A 67 -9.63 -20.80 3.38
C GLU A 67 -8.51 -19.76 3.53
N ALA A 68 -7.41 -20.12 4.18
CA ALA A 68 -6.29 -19.23 4.49
C ALA A 68 -5.57 -18.70 3.22
N GLY A 69 -6.37 -18.21 2.28
CA GLY A 69 -5.96 -17.32 1.21
C GLY A 69 -5.69 -15.95 1.84
N ARG A 70 -4.49 -15.47 1.66
CA ARG A 70 -4.10 -14.11 2.06
C ARG A 70 -5.15 -13.13 1.56
N ILE A 71 -5.94 -12.54 2.46
CA ILE A 71 -6.81 -11.42 2.11
C ILE A 71 -5.89 -10.25 1.82
N ALA A 72 -5.67 -9.96 0.55
CA ALA A 72 -4.99 -8.75 0.13
C ALA A 72 -5.99 -7.60 0.19
N CYS A 73 -5.86 -6.73 1.18
CA CYS A 73 -6.65 -5.52 1.27
C CYS A 73 -5.90 -4.40 0.55
N THR A 74 -6.45 -3.90 -0.57
CA THR A 74 -5.87 -2.79 -1.32
C THR A 74 -6.70 -1.52 -1.18
N ARG A 75 -6.03 -0.37 -1.17
CA ARG A 75 -6.66 0.95 -1.11
C ARG A 75 -7.11 1.36 -2.50
N ILE A 76 -8.37 1.70 -2.68
CA ILE A 76 -8.94 2.09 -3.98
C ILE A 76 -9.31 3.57 -4.07
N GLY A 77 -9.63 4.22 -2.94
CA GLY A 77 -10.24 5.56 -2.94
C GLY A 77 -9.39 6.64 -3.61
N GLY A 78 -8.11 6.69 -3.28
CA GLY A 78 -7.16 7.63 -3.90
C GLY A 78 -7.01 7.42 -5.40
N PRO A 79 -6.62 6.24 -5.88
CA PRO A 79 -6.53 5.96 -7.31
C PRO A 79 -7.82 6.24 -8.09
N LEU A 80 -8.99 5.96 -7.52
CA LEU A 80 -10.26 6.22 -8.17
C LEU A 80 -10.54 7.71 -8.33
N LEU A 81 -10.33 8.50 -7.27
CA LEU A 81 -10.54 9.95 -7.30
C LEU A 81 -9.59 10.64 -8.28
N PHE A 82 -8.30 10.37 -8.15
CA PHE A 82 -7.29 10.99 -8.99
C PHE A 82 -7.29 10.45 -10.42
N GLY A 83 -7.72 9.21 -10.66
CA GLY A 83 -7.96 8.68 -12.00
C GLY A 83 -9.04 9.47 -12.75
N ARG A 84 -10.16 9.73 -12.09
CA ARG A 84 -11.23 10.59 -12.68
C ARG A 84 -10.77 12.02 -12.94
N LEU A 85 -9.96 12.58 -12.04
CA LEU A 85 -9.39 13.91 -12.23
C LEU A 85 -8.42 13.93 -13.42
N TRP A 86 -7.59 12.90 -13.56
CA TRP A 86 -6.64 12.71 -14.65
C TRP A 86 -7.32 12.68 -16.02
N GLU A 87 -8.41 11.92 -16.12
CA GLU A 87 -9.26 11.88 -17.32
C GLU A 87 -9.92 13.24 -17.61
N ARG A 88 -10.52 13.87 -16.59
CA ARG A 88 -11.19 15.18 -16.75
C ARG A 88 -10.26 16.31 -17.17
N LEU A 89 -9.00 16.25 -16.77
CA LEU A 89 -7.96 17.20 -17.18
C LEU A 89 -7.38 16.89 -18.56
N GLY A 90 -7.79 15.79 -19.21
CA GLY A 90 -7.30 15.39 -20.53
C GLY A 90 -5.84 14.93 -20.53
N ILE A 91 -5.25 14.65 -19.35
CA ILE A 91 -3.82 14.30 -19.24
C ILE A 91 -3.56 12.96 -19.94
N ALA A 92 -4.47 11.99 -19.79
CA ALA A 92 -4.35 10.69 -20.46
C ALA A 92 -4.33 10.82 -21.98
N GLU A 93 -5.17 11.68 -22.56
CA GLU A 93 -5.23 11.95 -23.99
C GLU A 93 -3.95 12.63 -24.50
N ILE A 94 -3.51 13.70 -23.81
CA ILE A 94 -2.27 14.42 -24.15
C ILE A 94 -1.07 13.48 -24.14
N LEU A 95 -0.90 12.66 -23.11
CA LEU A 95 0.20 11.71 -23.03
C LEU A 95 0.06 10.61 -24.10
N GLY A 96 -1.18 10.18 -24.40
CA GLY A 96 -1.47 9.23 -25.47
C GLY A 96 -1.03 9.75 -26.84
N ASP A 97 -1.34 11.00 -27.14
CA ASP A 97 -0.95 11.65 -28.40
C ASP A 97 0.58 11.77 -28.53
N LEU A 98 1.27 12.14 -27.46
CA LEU A 98 2.75 12.22 -27.43
C LEU A 98 3.42 10.85 -27.56
N LEU A 99 2.71 9.76 -27.26
CA LEU A 99 3.20 8.39 -27.31
C LEU A 99 2.93 7.68 -28.65
N GLN A 100 2.12 8.25 -29.55
CA GLN A 100 1.66 7.58 -30.78
C GLN A 100 2.78 7.03 -31.65
N ASP A 101 3.91 7.76 -31.75
CA ASP A 101 5.06 7.38 -32.56
C ASP A 101 6.19 6.71 -31.74
N ARG A 102 5.94 6.34 -30.50
CA ARG A 102 6.93 5.77 -29.58
C ARG A 102 6.68 4.28 -29.33
N GLY A 103 7.67 3.45 -29.58
CA GLY A 103 7.60 1.99 -29.45
C GLY A 103 7.90 1.50 -28.03
N PHE A 104 7.11 1.90 -27.03
CA PHE A 104 7.25 1.36 -25.68
C PHE A 104 6.49 0.04 -25.52
N GLU A 105 7.11 -0.94 -24.85
CA GLU A 105 6.52 -2.26 -24.57
C GLU A 105 5.63 -2.27 -23.30
N PHE A 106 5.50 -1.14 -22.63
CA PHE A 106 4.74 -1.00 -21.38
C PHE A 106 3.85 0.26 -21.38
N ALA A 107 2.90 0.33 -20.47
CA ALA A 107 1.97 1.45 -20.34
C ALA A 107 2.65 2.68 -19.71
N VAL A 108 3.32 3.50 -20.51
CA VAL A 108 4.06 4.69 -20.06
C VAL A 108 3.14 5.67 -19.33
N GLU A 109 1.97 5.95 -19.88
CA GLU A 109 0.99 6.85 -19.28
C GLU A 109 0.58 6.38 -17.89
N ARG A 110 0.37 5.07 -17.69
CA ARG A 110 0.07 4.49 -16.37
C ARG A 110 1.26 4.57 -15.41
N ALA A 111 2.48 4.42 -15.89
CA ALA A 111 3.69 4.60 -15.08
C ALA A 111 3.83 6.06 -14.60
N VAL A 112 3.57 7.04 -15.46
CA VAL A 112 3.51 8.46 -15.08
C VAL A 112 2.42 8.70 -14.04
N PHE A 113 1.20 8.22 -14.27
CA PHE A 113 0.09 8.34 -13.33
C PHE A 113 0.42 7.76 -11.94
N ALA A 114 0.98 6.55 -11.88
CA ALA A 114 1.37 5.92 -10.62
C ALA A 114 2.47 6.71 -9.89
N SER A 115 3.46 7.24 -10.62
CA SER A 115 4.50 8.11 -10.05
C SER A 115 3.93 9.39 -9.46
N VAL A 116 2.97 10.02 -10.14
CA VAL A 116 2.27 11.22 -9.64
C VAL A 116 1.49 10.90 -8.39
N LEU A 117 0.69 9.82 -8.39
CA LEU A 117 -0.05 9.39 -7.20
C LEU A 117 0.86 9.12 -6.01
N HIS A 118 1.94 8.39 -6.23
CA HIS A 118 2.90 8.09 -5.17
C HIS A 118 3.46 9.37 -4.55
N ARG A 119 3.88 10.35 -5.35
CA ARG A 119 4.40 11.63 -4.86
C ARG A 119 3.35 12.47 -4.13
N LEU A 120 2.09 12.40 -4.53
CA LEU A 120 0.99 13.09 -3.84
C LEU A 120 0.71 12.47 -2.46
N PHE A 121 0.81 11.14 -2.31
CA PHE A 121 0.45 10.46 -1.06
C PHE A 121 1.61 10.26 -0.09
N VAL A 122 2.82 9.98 -0.59
CA VAL A 122 3.94 9.54 0.26
C VAL A 122 5.22 10.36 0.04
N SER A 123 5.34 11.08 -1.08
CA SER A 123 6.51 11.92 -1.36
C SER A 123 7.84 11.13 -1.31
N GLY A 124 7.96 10.06 -2.10
CA GLY A 124 9.13 9.19 -2.15
C GLY A 124 9.78 9.10 -3.55
N SER A 125 10.81 8.26 -3.64
CA SER A 125 11.51 7.96 -4.90
C SER A 125 10.73 6.93 -5.75
N ASP A 126 11.05 6.81 -7.04
CA ASP A 126 10.45 5.82 -7.94
C ASP A 126 10.67 4.38 -7.44
N ARG A 127 11.77 4.12 -6.74
CA ARG A 127 12.02 2.83 -6.08
C ARG A 127 11.03 2.52 -4.96
N SER A 128 10.55 3.53 -4.25
CA SER A 128 9.51 3.34 -3.23
C SER A 128 8.12 3.23 -3.85
N CYS A 129 7.90 3.79 -5.04
CA CYS A 129 6.67 3.69 -5.81
C CYS A 129 6.31 2.23 -6.14
N GLU A 130 7.27 1.43 -6.59
CA GLU A 130 7.06 0.01 -6.90
C GLU A 130 6.49 -0.77 -5.71
N LYS A 131 7.06 -0.56 -4.50
CA LYS A 131 6.57 -1.20 -3.28
C LYS A 131 5.22 -0.66 -2.83
N TRP A 132 5.05 0.65 -2.94
CA TRP A 132 3.83 1.34 -2.55
C TRP A 132 2.62 0.92 -3.38
N MET A 133 2.81 0.66 -4.69
CA MET A 133 1.74 0.20 -5.58
C MET A 133 1.07 -1.10 -5.13
N ALA A 134 1.80 -1.97 -4.44
CA ALA A 134 1.26 -3.24 -3.93
C ALA A 134 0.10 -3.04 -2.92
N ASP A 135 0.05 -1.87 -2.25
CA ASP A 135 -0.98 -1.51 -1.28
C ASP A 135 -2.21 -0.85 -1.93
N TYR A 136 -2.18 -0.59 -3.25
CA TYR A 136 -3.20 0.16 -3.95
C TYR A 136 -3.75 -0.60 -5.17
N GLN A 137 -5.04 -0.46 -5.40
CA GLN A 137 -5.66 -0.95 -6.62
C GLN A 137 -5.69 0.19 -7.66
N ILE A 138 -4.75 0.14 -8.59
CA ILE A 138 -4.61 1.10 -9.69
C ILE A 138 -4.85 0.35 -11.00
N ALA A 139 -5.78 0.82 -11.82
CA ALA A 139 -6.06 0.19 -13.11
C ALA A 139 -4.89 0.41 -14.09
N GLY A 140 -4.54 -0.63 -14.84
CA GLY A 140 -3.58 -0.55 -15.93
C GLY A 140 -2.10 -0.57 -15.54
N ILE A 141 -1.76 -0.82 -14.26
CA ILE A 141 -0.36 -0.88 -13.80
C ILE A 141 0.24 -2.29 -13.75
N ASN A 142 -0.51 -3.30 -14.15
CA ASN A 142 -0.04 -4.68 -14.10
C ASN A 142 1.23 -4.86 -14.94
N GLY A 143 2.25 -5.47 -14.34
CA GLY A 143 3.54 -5.72 -14.99
C GLY A 143 4.51 -4.52 -15.00
N LEU A 144 4.15 -3.37 -14.43
CA LEU A 144 5.09 -2.27 -14.25
C LEU A 144 6.16 -2.63 -13.22
N GLN A 145 7.41 -2.39 -13.58
CA GLN A 145 8.60 -2.61 -12.76
C GLN A 145 9.38 -1.31 -12.61
N LEU A 146 10.34 -1.25 -11.69
CA LEU A 146 11.12 -0.06 -11.39
C LEU A 146 11.76 0.61 -12.62
N HIS A 147 12.31 -0.18 -13.54
CA HIS A 147 12.95 0.37 -14.75
C HIS A 147 11.94 1.07 -15.68
N HIS A 148 10.68 0.63 -15.73
CA HIS A 148 9.61 1.29 -16.49
C HIS A 148 9.33 2.71 -15.96
N PHE A 149 9.39 2.92 -14.63
CA PHE A 149 9.24 4.26 -14.05
C PHE A 149 10.39 5.19 -14.45
N TYR A 150 11.62 4.70 -14.43
CA TYR A 150 12.77 5.50 -14.88
C TYR A 150 12.67 5.84 -16.36
N GLN A 151 12.28 4.89 -17.21
CA GLN A 151 12.09 5.14 -18.65
C GLN A 151 10.96 6.13 -18.90
N ALA A 152 9.83 6.00 -18.21
CA ALA A 152 8.71 6.93 -18.32
C ALA A 152 9.08 8.35 -17.89
N MET A 153 9.83 8.50 -16.78
CA MET A 153 10.28 9.82 -16.31
C MET A 153 11.34 10.44 -17.22
N ALA A 154 12.27 9.66 -17.77
CA ALA A 154 13.25 10.14 -18.72
C ALA A 154 12.57 10.66 -20.00
N TRP A 155 11.66 9.87 -20.58
CA TRP A 155 10.88 10.27 -21.73
C TRP A 155 10.06 11.54 -21.47
N LEU A 156 9.36 11.60 -20.35
CA LEU A 156 8.54 12.76 -19.97
C LEU A 156 9.40 14.03 -19.83
N GLY A 157 10.61 13.91 -19.28
CA GLY A 157 11.57 15.00 -19.18
C GLY A 157 12.02 15.50 -20.55
N GLU A 158 12.25 14.60 -21.50
CA GLU A 158 12.64 14.95 -22.87
C GLU A 158 11.51 15.69 -23.62
N GLU A 159 10.25 15.28 -23.43
CA GLU A 159 9.09 15.90 -24.09
C GLU A 159 8.73 17.27 -23.48
N ILE A 160 8.81 17.42 -22.16
CA ILE A 160 8.41 18.66 -21.47
C ILE A 160 9.51 19.74 -21.52
N ALA A 161 10.79 19.36 -21.50
CA ALA A 161 11.91 20.33 -21.45
C ALA A 161 11.87 21.37 -22.58
N PRO A 162 11.62 21.02 -23.87
CA PRO A 162 11.49 21.99 -24.95
C PRO A 162 10.29 22.90 -24.81
N ALA A 163 9.13 22.34 -24.40
CA ALA A 163 7.90 23.09 -24.21
C ALA A 163 8.00 24.09 -23.04
N ALA A 164 8.63 23.69 -21.94
CA ALA A 164 8.89 24.56 -20.79
C ALA A 164 9.86 25.70 -21.14
N ALA A 165 10.91 25.42 -21.92
CA ALA A 165 11.84 26.43 -22.39
C ALA A 165 11.16 27.47 -23.32
N GLY A 166 10.26 27.00 -24.22
CA GLY A 166 9.47 27.87 -25.09
C GLY A 166 8.49 28.76 -24.32
N ALA A 167 7.79 28.20 -23.32
CA ALA A 167 6.85 28.94 -22.49
C ALA A 167 7.55 29.99 -21.61
N LEU A 168 8.72 29.67 -21.05
CA LEU A 168 9.54 30.60 -20.28
C LEU A 168 10.08 31.75 -21.15
N GLY A 169 10.53 31.45 -22.37
CA GLY A 169 10.95 32.44 -23.37
C GLY A 169 9.83 33.41 -23.75
N ALA A 170 8.60 32.89 -23.95
CA ALA A 170 7.43 33.71 -24.27
C ALA A 170 7.01 34.60 -23.09
N ALA A 171 7.08 34.09 -21.85
CA ALA A 171 6.73 34.86 -20.65
C ALA A 171 7.74 35.98 -20.36
N LEU A 172 9.02 35.80 -20.67
CA LEU A 172 10.07 36.83 -20.51
C LEU A 172 9.99 37.94 -21.57
N HIS A 173 9.32 37.70 -22.71
CA HIS A 173 9.09 38.72 -23.77
C HIS A 173 7.80 39.50 -23.58
N GLN A 174 6.90 39.11 -22.68
CA GLN A 174 5.73 39.87 -22.26
C GLN A 174 6.06 40.63 -20.96
N GLY A 175 7.05 41.52 -21.03
CA GLY A 175 7.31 42.50 -19.96
C GLY A 175 6.13 43.46 -19.84
N PRO A 176 5.86 43.99 -18.64
CA PRO A 176 4.76 44.95 -18.46
C PRO A 176 5.03 46.24 -19.25
N ASP A 177 4.07 46.59 -20.10
CA ASP A 177 3.93 47.98 -20.62
C ASP A 177 3.52 48.95 -19.51
#